data_d858d936262e9fe83942be806c1c56f4
#
_entry.id   d858d936262e9fe83942be806c1c56f4
#
_cell.length_a   1.000
_cell.length_b   1.000
_cell.length_c   1.000
_cell.angle_alpha   90.00
_cell.angle_beta   90.00
_cell.angle_gamma   90.00
#
_symmetry.space_group_name_H-M   'P 1'
#
loop_
_entity.id
_entity.type
_entity.pdbx_description
1 polymer ?
#
loop_
_entity_poly.entity_id
_entity_poly.type
_entity_poly.pdbx_seq_one_letter_code
_entity_poly.pdbx_strand_id
1 'polypeptide(L)'
;VFAEKKYKDPFSFKPCHTLVLYTNHLPRVSASDDGIWRRLIVIPFNAKITGSSDIKNYSEYLYDNAGGSILAWVIEGAKKVIESDYQIPVPDCVQNAIDEYRSQNDWFGHFLAM
;
A
#
# COMPACT_ATOMS: atom_id res chain seq x y z
N VAL A 1 -11.63 16.88 3.61
CA VAL A 1 -10.66 17.03 2.51
C VAL A 1 -11.22 18.01 1.50
N PHE A 2 -10.39 18.96 1.09
CA PHE A 2 -10.69 19.87 -0.01
C PHE A 2 -10.22 19.26 -1.33
N ALA A 3 -11.06 19.34 -2.35
CA ALA A 3 -10.74 18.96 -3.71
C ALA A 3 -11.25 20.01 -4.69
N GLU A 4 -10.59 20.13 -5.82
CA GLU A 4 -10.92 21.08 -6.88
C GLU A 4 -10.99 20.34 -8.21
N LYS A 5 -12.07 20.55 -8.94
CA LYS A 5 -12.14 20.15 -10.35
C LYS A 5 -11.57 21.27 -11.18
N LYS A 6 -10.80 20.94 -12.21
CA LYS A 6 -10.23 21.92 -13.13
C LYS A 6 -11.32 22.88 -13.65
N TYR A 7 -11.12 24.18 -13.43
CA TYR A 7 -12.06 25.26 -13.82
C TYR A 7 -13.41 25.25 -13.10
N LYS A 8 -13.52 24.66 -11.89
CA LYS A 8 -14.73 24.70 -11.06
C LYS A 8 -14.38 25.09 -9.63
N ASP A 9 -15.40 25.50 -8.90
CA ASP A 9 -15.23 25.87 -7.49
C ASP A 9 -14.74 24.67 -6.64
N PRO A 10 -13.88 24.95 -5.64
CA PRO A 10 -13.44 23.92 -4.72
C PRO A 10 -14.61 23.38 -3.88
N PHE A 11 -14.54 22.12 -3.53
CA PHE A 11 -15.53 21.46 -2.69
C PHE A 11 -14.89 20.62 -1.59
N SER A 12 -15.63 20.44 -0.50
CA SER A 12 -15.21 19.59 0.61
C SER A 12 -15.92 18.26 0.56
N PHE A 13 -15.21 17.18 0.88
CA PHE A 13 -15.82 15.87 1.06
C PHE A 13 -15.19 15.11 2.23
N LYS A 14 -15.97 14.19 2.81
CA LYS A 14 -15.46 13.24 3.80
C LYS A 14 -14.86 12.05 3.07
N PRO A 15 -13.56 11.75 3.24
CA PRO A 15 -12.94 10.60 2.59
C PRO A 15 -13.56 9.31 3.14
N CYS A 16 -13.95 8.42 2.24
CA CYS A 16 -14.51 7.10 2.55
C CYS A 16 -13.83 5.98 1.75
N HIS A 17 -12.66 6.26 1.18
CA HIS A 17 -11.89 5.34 0.35
C HIS A 17 -10.55 4.99 1.01
N THR A 18 -10.01 3.85 0.64
CA THR A 18 -8.64 3.45 0.94
C THR A 18 -7.79 3.63 -0.31
N LEU A 19 -6.69 4.35 -0.19
CA LEU A 19 -5.76 4.54 -1.29
C LEU A 19 -4.80 3.35 -1.35
N VAL A 20 -4.72 2.70 -2.50
CA VAL A 20 -3.73 1.66 -2.80
C VAL A 20 -2.80 2.18 -3.88
N LEU A 21 -1.51 2.18 -3.58
CA LEU A 21 -0.46 2.59 -4.50
C LEU A 21 0.46 1.40 -4.77
N TYR A 22 0.63 1.04 -6.03
CA TYR A 22 1.63 0.07 -6.47
C TYR A 22 2.72 0.80 -7.26
N THR A 23 3.95 0.65 -6.82
CA THR A 23 5.09 1.40 -7.35
C THR A 23 6.40 0.69 -7.07
N ASN A 24 7.40 0.93 -7.92
CA ASN A 24 8.77 0.49 -7.68
C ASN A 24 9.56 1.46 -6.78
N HIS A 25 9.05 2.67 -6.61
CA HIS A 25 9.71 3.71 -5.82
C HIS A 25 8.71 4.31 -4.83
N LEU A 26 8.99 4.15 -3.55
CA LEU A 26 8.16 4.72 -2.51
C LEU A 26 8.24 6.26 -2.54
N PRO A 27 7.10 6.97 -2.40
CA PRO A 27 7.08 8.43 -2.37
C PRO A 27 7.81 8.95 -1.11
N ARG A 28 8.31 10.15 -1.16
CA ARG A 28 8.87 10.80 0.02
C ARG A 28 7.75 11.20 0.98
N VAL A 29 7.91 10.82 2.24
CA VAL A 29 6.97 11.14 3.33
C VAL A 29 7.75 11.87 4.42
N SER A 30 7.17 12.92 5.01
CA SER A 30 7.82 13.61 6.12
C SER A 30 8.03 12.66 7.29
N ALA A 31 9.27 12.50 7.73
CA ALA A 31 9.64 11.65 8.85
C ALA A 31 9.02 12.09 10.18
N SER A 32 8.68 13.39 10.30
CA SER A 32 8.11 13.99 11.51
C SER A 32 6.61 13.77 11.69
N ASP A 33 5.90 13.22 10.71
CA ASP A 33 4.45 13.01 10.79
C ASP A 33 4.10 11.57 11.21
N ASP A 34 4.07 11.33 12.50
CA ASP A 34 3.64 10.05 13.08
C ASP A 34 2.21 9.66 12.69
N GLY A 35 1.37 10.63 12.35
CA GLY A 35 0.00 10.40 11.91
C GLY A 35 -0.05 9.68 10.57
N ILE A 36 0.86 9.99 9.66
CA ILE A 36 0.99 9.31 8.36
C ILE A 36 1.55 7.91 8.55
N TRP A 37 2.64 7.76 9.32
CA TRP A 37 3.31 6.48 9.53
C TRP A 37 2.40 5.40 10.12
N ARG A 38 1.49 5.76 11.01
CA ARG A 38 0.49 4.83 11.58
C ARG A 38 -0.57 4.35 10.58
N ARG A 39 -0.71 5.03 9.44
CA ARG A 39 -1.70 4.72 8.40
C ARG A 39 -1.12 4.05 7.18
N LEU A 40 0.21 4.02 7.08
CA LEU A 40 0.91 3.37 5.96
C LEU A 40 1.06 1.89 6.22
N ILE A 41 0.73 1.10 5.21
CA ILE A 41 1.01 -0.33 5.15
C ILE A 41 1.85 -0.55 3.90
N VAL A 42 3.08 -1.02 4.08
CA VAL A 42 4.00 -1.31 2.98
C VAL A 42 4.11 -2.82 2.82
N ILE A 43 3.61 -3.33 1.70
CA ILE A 43 3.69 -4.75 1.38
C ILE A 43 4.86 -4.96 0.41
N PRO A 44 5.98 -5.57 0.84
CA PRO A 44 7.14 -5.75 -0.02
C PRO A 44 6.95 -6.92 -1.00
N PHE A 45 7.22 -6.69 -2.27
CA PHE A 45 7.28 -7.70 -3.32
C PHE A 45 8.72 -7.79 -3.83
N ASN A 46 9.55 -8.55 -3.14
CA ASN A 46 10.99 -8.59 -3.38
C ASN A 46 11.42 -9.64 -4.42
N ALA A 47 10.50 -10.51 -4.83
CA ALA A 47 10.78 -11.53 -5.82
C ALA A 47 10.97 -10.90 -7.22
N LYS A 48 12.07 -11.22 -7.86
CA LYS A 48 12.34 -10.84 -9.24
C LYS A 48 11.92 -11.98 -10.17
N ILE A 49 10.93 -11.71 -11.02
CA ILE A 49 10.44 -12.67 -12.02
C ILE A 49 11.28 -12.48 -13.29
N THR A 50 11.93 -13.54 -13.76
CA THR A 50 12.82 -13.50 -14.93
C THR A 50 12.68 -14.75 -15.80
N GLY A 51 13.06 -14.62 -17.07
CA GLY A 51 13.09 -15.75 -18.00
C GLY A 51 11.72 -16.33 -18.29
N SER A 52 11.60 -17.65 -18.25
CA SER A 52 10.35 -18.36 -18.55
C SER A 52 9.21 -18.12 -17.54
N SER A 53 9.53 -17.58 -16.37
CA SER A 53 8.53 -17.19 -15.36
C SER A 53 7.90 -15.82 -15.62
N ASP A 54 8.48 -15.02 -16.54
CA ASP A 54 7.94 -13.72 -16.94
C ASP A 54 6.87 -13.91 -18.03
N ILE A 55 5.64 -14.08 -17.59
CA ILE A 55 4.47 -14.25 -18.47
C ILE A 55 3.92 -12.87 -18.80
N LYS A 56 3.92 -12.52 -20.08
CA LYS A 56 3.35 -11.24 -20.55
C LYS A 56 1.83 -11.22 -20.38
N ASN A 57 1.32 -10.05 -20.02
CA ASN A 57 -0.12 -9.83 -19.78
C ASN A 57 -0.74 -10.81 -18.78
N TYR A 58 0.05 -11.23 -17.77
CA TYR A 58 -0.38 -12.21 -16.78
C TYR A 58 -1.61 -11.76 -15.99
N SER A 59 -1.79 -10.46 -15.81
CA SER A 59 -2.99 -9.90 -15.17
C SER A 59 -4.28 -10.20 -15.94
N GLU A 60 -4.25 -10.10 -17.27
CA GLU A 60 -5.40 -10.45 -18.13
C GLU A 60 -5.66 -11.95 -18.07
N TYR A 61 -4.60 -12.75 -18.16
CA TYR A 61 -4.72 -14.19 -18.00
C TYR A 61 -5.36 -14.59 -16.67
N LEU A 62 -4.96 -13.98 -15.57
CA LEU A 62 -5.54 -14.22 -14.25
C LEU A 62 -7.00 -13.79 -14.18
N TYR A 63 -7.35 -12.64 -14.76
CA TYR A 63 -8.73 -12.17 -14.80
C TYR A 63 -9.63 -13.16 -15.53
N ASP A 64 -9.23 -13.62 -16.69
CA ASP A 64 -10.02 -14.52 -17.54
C ASP A 64 -10.14 -15.94 -16.97
N ASN A 65 -9.08 -16.46 -16.36
CA ASN A 65 -9.00 -17.86 -15.95
C ASN A 65 -9.18 -18.10 -14.46
N ALA A 66 -8.95 -17.09 -13.61
CA ALA A 66 -8.95 -17.21 -12.15
C ALA A 66 -9.73 -16.09 -11.42
N GLY A 67 -10.43 -15.23 -12.16
CA GLY A 67 -11.11 -14.06 -11.58
C GLY A 67 -12.07 -14.41 -10.44
N GLY A 68 -12.84 -15.48 -10.60
CA GLY A 68 -13.75 -15.97 -9.55
C GLY A 68 -13.02 -16.44 -8.29
N SER A 69 -11.89 -17.12 -8.45
CA SER A 69 -11.06 -17.58 -7.31
C SER A 69 -10.39 -16.43 -6.59
N ILE A 70 -9.93 -15.42 -7.33
CA ILE A 70 -9.35 -14.20 -6.78
C ILE A 70 -10.41 -13.43 -5.98
N LEU A 71 -11.63 -13.28 -6.51
CA LEU A 71 -12.73 -12.63 -5.82
C LEU A 71 -13.10 -13.38 -4.53
N ALA A 72 -13.18 -14.71 -4.58
CA ALA A 72 -13.44 -15.53 -3.40
C ALA A 72 -12.39 -15.33 -2.31
N TRP A 73 -11.11 -15.28 -2.68
CA TRP A 73 -10.00 -14.99 -1.77
C TRP A 73 -10.10 -13.60 -1.14
N VAL A 74 -10.46 -12.57 -1.92
CA VAL A 74 -10.68 -11.21 -1.40
C VAL A 74 -11.84 -11.17 -0.41
N ILE A 75 -12.96 -11.85 -0.73
CA ILE A 75 -14.13 -11.93 0.17
C ILE A 75 -13.78 -12.66 1.46
N GLU A 76 -13.00 -13.72 1.41
CA GLU A 76 -12.53 -14.44 2.61
C GLU A 76 -11.66 -13.53 3.48
N GLY A 77 -10.74 -12.76 2.89
CA GLY A 77 -9.96 -11.76 3.60
C GLY A 77 -10.83 -10.70 4.28
N ALA A 78 -11.84 -10.19 3.58
CA ALA A 78 -12.77 -9.22 4.13
C ALA A 78 -13.56 -9.78 5.32
N LYS A 79 -14.02 -11.03 5.25
CA LYS A 79 -14.69 -11.70 6.37
C LYS A 79 -13.80 -11.77 7.61
N LYS A 80 -12.55 -12.19 7.45
CA LYS A 80 -11.55 -12.25 8.54
C LYS A 80 -11.35 -10.89 9.21
N VAL A 81 -11.30 -9.81 8.43
CA VAL A 81 -11.16 -8.44 8.95
C VAL A 81 -12.39 -8.04 9.75
N ILE A 82 -13.60 -8.34 9.27
CA ILE A 82 -14.85 -8.06 9.98
C ILE A 82 -14.93 -8.87 11.29
N GLU A 83 -14.63 -10.17 11.25
CA GLU A 83 -14.64 -11.07 12.40
C GLU A 83 -13.63 -10.67 13.49
N SER A 84 -12.52 -10.04 13.11
CA SER A 84 -11.51 -9.52 14.02
C SER A 84 -11.79 -8.10 14.53
N ASP A 85 -13.00 -7.59 14.36
CA ASP A 85 -13.37 -6.20 14.69
C ASP A 85 -12.43 -5.18 14.03
N TYR A 86 -12.15 -5.39 12.74
CA TYR A 86 -11.26 -4.55 11.93
C TYR A 86 -9.80 -4.48 12.43
N GLN A 87 -9.39 -5.44 13.24
CA GLN A 87 -7.98 -5.56 13.64
C GLN A 87 -7.22 -6.37 12.60
N ILE A 88 -6.28 -5.74 11.94
CA ILE A 88 -5.43 -6.38 10.93
C ILE A 88 -4.07 -6.64 11.59
N PRO A 89 -3.67 -7.91 11.81
CA PRO A 89 -2.34 -8.21 12.29
C PRO A 89 -1.32 -7.82 11.22
N VAL A 90 -0.29 -7.10 11.62
CA VAL A 90 0.80 -6.70 10.73
C VAL A 90 1.91 -7.76 10.82
N PRO A 91 2.18 -8.52 9.75
CA PRO A 91 3.29 -9.47 9.73
C PRO A 91 4.66 -8.77 9.86
N ASP A 92 5.65 -9.46 10.41
CA ASP A 92 6.99 -8.91 10.62
C ASP A 92 7.62 -8.38 9.33
N CYS A 93 7.41 -9.05 8.19
CA CYS A 93 7.92 -8.58 6.90
C CYS A 93 7.34 -7.24 6.47
N VAL A 94 6.08 -6.97 6.80
CA VAL A 94 5.41 -5.68 6.54
C VAL A 94 5.90 -4.63 7.53
N GLN A 95 6.01 -4.96 8.80
CA GLN A 95 6.53 -4.05 9.81
C GLN A 95 7.96 -3.63 9.50
N ASN A 96 8.84 -4.57 9.17
CA ASN A 96 10.21 -4.29 8.79
C ASN A 96 10.30 -3.40 7.55
N ALA A 97 9.43 -3.59 6.55
CA ALA A 97 9.38 -2.74 5.38
C ALA A 97 8.95 -1.30 5.71
N ILE A 98 8.03 -1.13 6.64
CA ILE A 98 7.60 0.20 7.12
C ILE A 98 8.75 0.88 7.87
N ASP A 99 9.44 0.17 8.76
CA ASP A 99 10.53 0.70 9.58
C ASP A 99 11.73 1.10 8.70
N GLU A 100 12.06 0.28 7.70
CA GLU A 100 13.08 0.62 6.71
C GLU A 100 12.71 1.87 5.90
N TYR A 101 11.47 1.94 5.43
CA TYR A 101 10.96 3.10 4.70
C TYR A 101 11.01 4.37 5.54
N ARG A 102 10.60 4.31 6.81
CA ARG A 102 10.68 5.43 7.75
C ARG A 102 12.13 5.87 7.96
N SER A 103 13.04 4.94 8.17
CA SER A 103 14.47 5.21 8.31
C SER A 103 15.05 5.90 7.09
N GLN A 104 14.74 5.43 5.88
CA GLN A 104 15.21 6.05 4.64
C GLN A 104 14.70 7.49 4.44
N ASN A 105 13.56 7.83 5.02
CA ASN A 105 13.00 9.18 4.97
C ASN A 105 13.52 10.11 6.07
N ASP A 106 14.19 9.59 7.10
CA ASP A 106 14.81 10.38 8.17
C ASP A 106 16.23 10.84 7.81
N TRP A 107 16.34 11.66 6.78
CA TRP A 107 17.62 12.22 6.34
C TRP A 107 18.31 13.08 7.41
N PHE A 108 17.51 13.72 8.29
CA PHE A 108 18.03 14.59 9.34
C PHE A 108 18.66 13.77 10.48
N GLY A 109 18.02 12.68 10.89
CA GLY A 109 18.61 11.73 11.84
C GLY A 109 19.93 11.15 11.33
N HIS A 110 19.97 10.78 10.05
CA HIS A 110 21.21 10.31 9.41
C HIS A 110 22.30 11.38 9.38
N PHE A 111 21.96 12.64 9.13
CA PHE A 111 22.93 13.75 9.13
C PHE A 111 23.52 14.01 10.53
N LEU A 112 22.71 13.91 11.59
CA LEU A 112 23.19 14.10 12.96
C LEU A 112 24.03 12.93 13.49
N ALA A 113 23.89 11.74 12.92
CA ALA A 113 24.63 10.54 13.29
C ALA A 113 26.02 10.43 12.63
N MET A 114 26.31 11.32 11.68
CA MET A 114 27.64 11.46 11.04
C MET A 114 28.57 12.34 11.86
#